data_7fbcc1a8056a45c4b468d9d10db2d9ef
#
_entry.id   7fbcc1a8056a45c4b468d9d10db2d9ef
#
_cell.length_a   1.000
_cell.length_b   1.000
_cell.length_c   1.000
_cell.angle_alpha   90.00
_cell.angle_beta   90.00
_cell.angle_gamma   90.00
#
_symmetry.space_group_name_H-M   'P 1'
#
loop_
_entity.id
_entity.type
_entity.pdbx_description
1 polymer ?
#
loop_
_entity_poly.entity_id
_entity_poly.type
_entity_poly.pdbx_seq_one_letter_code
_entity_poly.pdbx_strand_id
1 'polypeptide(L)'
;MKINFSPPDITELEINEVVEALKSGWITTGPRTKELERRIATYLGTPKAVCLNSATAALEMILRVLGIGPGDEVITSAYSYTASASPVVHVGAKLVLIDTAPDSYEMDYDKVAAAITDKTKAIIPVDIGGVPCDYDRLFTIVNDAKSLFIPSNDIQRALGRIPIVADCAHSFGATYKGMHTGNVADFSSFSFHAVKNFTTAEGGCATWNHIEGIDDEALYKEFQLLSLHGQDKDALAKTKMGAWEYDIKGTYYKCNMTDIMAAIGLAQLERYLGLLERRREIIDRYNDAFKDCPVSVVPHYTDEHMSSGHLYLVRINDATAEQRNELIERMAEKGVATNVHYKPIPMHTAYKKLGFSIDDYPNAYDQFKNEITLPLHTNLTDEEVSYVIHTFKECLGAL
;
A
#
# COMPACT_ATOMS: atom_id res chain seq x y z
N MET A 1 -8.69 -30.55 -5.02
CA MET A 1 -9.11 -29.45 -4.10
C MET A 1 -9.11 -28.17 -4.91
N LYS A 2 -9.94 -27.18 -4.59
CA LYS A 2 -9.92 -25.89 -5.30
C LYS A 2 -9.51 -24.79 -4.32
N ILE A 3 -8.37 -24.17 -4.53
CA ILE A 3 -7.80 -23.11 -3.68
C ILE A 3 -7.87 -21.78 -4.43
N ASN A 4 -8.63 -20.83 -3.89
CA ASN A 4 -8.71 -19.48 -4.41
C ASN A 4 -7.46 -18.70 -4.02
N PHE A 5 -7.11 -17.65 -4.78
CA PHE A 5 -5.86 -16.90 -4.53
C PHE A 5 -5.93 -16.02 -3.29
N SER A 6 -6.93 -15.14 -3.18
CA SER A 6 -7.05 -14.17 -2.07
C SER A 6 -8.51 -13.71 -1.90
N PRO A 7 -9.43 -14.58 -1.47
CA PRO A 7 -10.79 -14.16 -1.14
C PRO A 7 -10.78 -13.30 0.13
N PRO A 8 -11.69 -12.31 0.26
CA PRO A 8 -11.85 -11.57 1.49
C PRO A 8 -12.36 -12.46 2.61
N ASP A 9 -11.90 -12.20 3.83
CA ASP A 9 -12.37 -12.87 5.04
C ASP A 9 -13.49 -12.01 5.66
N ILE A 10 -14.74 -12.41 5.44
CA ILE A 10 -15.95 -11.72 5.92
C ILE A 10 -16.73 -12.66 6.82
N THR A 11 -17.13 -12.16 7.96
CA THR A 11 -17.91 -12.88 8.98
C THR A 11 -19.25 -12.18 9.25
N GLU A 12 -20.03 -12.75 10.16
CA GLU A 12 -21.26 -12.11 10.64
C GLU A 12 -21.03 -10.75 11.31
N LEU A 13 -19.80 -10.45 11.78
CA LEU A 13 -19.47 -9.15 12.37
C LEU A 13 -19.56 -8.05 11.32
N GLU A 14 -18.91 -8.23 10.17
CA GLU A 14 -18.94 -7.27 9.07
C GLU A 14 -20.36 -7.14 8.49
N ILE A 15 -21.07 -8.26 8.32
CA ILE A 15 -22.43 -8.28 7.78
C ILE A 15 -23.36 -7.49 8.70
N ASN A 16 -23.32 -7.75 10.00
CA ASN A 16 -24.19 -7.09 10.98
C ASN A 16 -23.88 -5.59 11.08
N GLU A 17 -22.62 -5.17 11.09
CA GLU A 17 -22.25 -3.75 11.16
C GLU A 17 -22.71 -2.98 9.90
N VAL A 18 -22.63 -3.60 8.71
CA VAL A 18 -23.20 -3.02 7.48
C VAL A 18 -24.73 -2.90 7.57
N VAL A 19 -25.42 -3.93 8.09
CA VAL A 19 -26.87 -3.90 8.29
C VAL A 19 -27.25 -2.76 9.24
N GLU A 20 -26.52 -2.58 10.33
CA GLU A 20 -26.76 -1.47 11.27
C GLU A 20 -26.46 -0.10 10.64
N ALA A 21 -25.44 0.01 9.80
CA ALA A 21 -25.19 1.22 9.02
C ALA A 21 -26.39 1.57 8.13
N LEU A 22 -26.92 0.60 7.39
CA LEU A 22 -28.09 0.77 6.53
C LEU A 22 -29.34 1.16 7.33
N LYS A 23 -29.62 0.48 8.45
CA LYS A 23 -30.77 0.78 9.34
C LYS A 23 -30.69 2.17 9.96
N SER A 24 -29.48 2.66 10.24
CA SER A 24 -29.27 4.00 10.80
C SER A 24 -29.72 5.14 9.84
N GLY A 25 -29.86 4.84 8.55
CA GLY A 25 -30.11 5.82 7.50
C GLY A 25 -28.91 6.67 7.14
N TRP A 26 -27.77 6.47 7.82
CA TRP A 26 -26.52 7.18 7.53
C TRP A 26 -25.60 6.29 6.69
N ILE A 27 -25.54 6.53 5.38
CA ILE A 27 -24.85 5.67 4.42
C ILE A 27 -23.69 6.36 3.64
N THR A 28 -23.59 7.71 3.75
CA THR A 28 -22.46 8.50 3.24
C THR A 28 -21.41 8.69 4.35
N THR A 29 -20.36 9.50 4.11
CA THR A 29 -19.39 9.85 5.17
C THR A 29 -20.08 10.39 6.42
N GLY A 30 -19.85 9.76 7.55
CA GLY A 30 -20.55 10.10 8.77
C GLY A 30 -19.88 9.55 10.04
N PRO A 31 -20.66 9.17 11.06
CA PRO A 31 -20.11 8.75 12.35
C PRO A 31 -19.18 7.54 12.29
N ARG A 32 -19.49 6.54 11.41
CA ARG A 32 -18.66 5.33 11.27
C ARG A 32 -17.33 5.63 10.63
N THR A 33 -17.31 6.46 9.59
CA THR A 33 -16.06 6.89 8.96
C THR A 33 -15.16 7.63 9.96
N LYS A 34 -15.74 8.57 10.77
CA LYS A 34 -14.98 9.28 11.80
C LYS A 34 -14.43 8.35 12.89
N GLU A 35 -15.22 7.36 13.31
CA GLU A 35 -14.78 6.38 14.30
C GLU A 35 -13.69 5.47 13.73
N LEU A 36 -13.79 5.05 12.47
CA LEU A 36 -12.76 4.26 11.81
C LEU A 36 -11.43 5.05 11.71
N GLU A 37 -11.48 6.32 11.27
CA GLU A 37 -10.33 7.22 11.23
C GLU A 37 -9.66 7.33 12.60
N ARG A 38 -10.43 7.54 13.65
CA ARG A 38 -9.93 7.63 15.04
C ARG A 38 -9.27 6.32 15.48
N ARG A 39 -9.89 5.16 15.22
CA ARG A 39 -9.35 3.85 15.59
C ARG A 39 -8.09 3.51 14.80
N ILE A 40 -8.04 3.80 13.50
CA ILE A 40 -6.84 3.61 12.67
C ILE A 40 -5.70 4.48 13.20
N ALA A 41 -5.93 5.76 13.47
CA ALA A 41 -4.91 6.65 14.02
C ALA A 41 -4.37 6.13 15.36
N THR A 42 -5.26 5.65 16.24
CA THR A 42 -4.87 5.04 17.53
C THR A 42 -4.06 3.75 17.32
N TYR A 43 -4.48 2.88 16.42
CA TYR A 43 -3.81 1.61 16.12
C TYR A 43 -2.39 1.82 15.57
N LEU A 44 -2.24 2.78 14.65
CA LEU A 44 -0.95 3.09 14.02
C LEU A 44 -0.05 4.00 14.88
N GLY A 45 -0.62 4.70 15.89
CA GLY A 45 0.10 5.68 16.70
C GLY A 45 0.33 7.02 15.98
N THR A 46 -0.52 7.36 14.98
CA THR A 46 -0.43 8.61 14.21
C THR A 46 -1.34 9.68 14.78
N PRO A 47 -1.07 11.00 14.56
CA PRO A 47 -1.93 12.08 15.05
C PRO A 47 -3.35 11.98 14.51
N LYS A 48 -3.48 11.66 13.22
CA LYS A 48 -4.74 11.54 12.50
C LYS A 48 -4.67 10.48 11.41
N ALA A 49 -5.84 10.08 10.93
CA ALA A 49 -6.03 9.28 9.73
C ALA A 49 -7.20 9.85 8.93
N VAL A 50 -7.13 9.82 7.60
CA VAL A 50 -8.21 10.22 6.69
C VAL A 50 -8.59 9.04 5.81
N CYS A 51 -9.82 8.56 5.95
CA CYS A 51 -10.34 7.46 5.14
C CYS A 51 -10.89 7.98 3.81
N LEU A 52 -10.41 7.37 2.73
CA LEU A 52 -10.72 7.68 1.33
C LEU A 52 -11.24 6.43 0.61
N ASN A 53 -11.67 6.60 -0.65
CA ASN A 53 -12.19 5.49 -1.43
C ASN A 53 -11.12 4.53 -1.99
N SER A 54 -9.83 4.88 -1.89
CA SER A 54 -8.72 4.03 -2.33
C SER A 54 -7.36 4.54 -1.83
N ALA A 55 -6.34 3.67 -1.82
CA ALA A 55 -4.94 4.06 -1.59
C ALA A 55 -4.43 5.01 -2.69
N THR A 56 -4.84 4.81 -3.93
CA THR A 56 -4.48 5.69 -5.05
C THR A 56 -4.94 7.12 -4.79
N ALA A 57 -6.18 7.29 -4.31
CA ALA A 57 -6.68 8.59 -3.89
C ALA A 57 -5.89 9.16 -2.70
N ALA A 58 -5.52 8.31 -1.73
CA ALA A 58 -4.72 8.73 -0.58
C ALA A 58 -3.33 9.25 -1.02
N LEU A 59 -2.61 8.52 -1.88
CA LEU A 59 -1.34 8.97 -2.45
C LEU A 59 -1.49 10.28 -3.23
N GLU A 60 -2.50 10.39 -4.10
CA GLU A 60 -2.73 11.61 -4.86
C GLU A 60 -3.04 12.81 -3.95
N MET A 61 -3.88 12.62 -2.91
CA MET A 61 -4.17 13.69 -1.96
C MET A 61 -2.95 14.09 -1.14
N ILE A 62 -2.08 13.15 -0.74
CA ILE A 62 -0.81 13.45 -0.07
C ILE A 62 0.07 14.33 -0.97
N LEU A 63 0.25 13.95 -2.25
CA LEU A 63 1.06 14.75 -3.18
C LEU A 63 0.50 16.17 -3.38
N ARG A 64 -0.84 16.32 -3.41
CA ARG A 64 -1.51 17.63 -3.52
C ARG A 64 -1.36 18.49 -2.27
N VAL A 65 -1.49 17.90 -1.08
CA VAL A 65 -1.24 18.58 0.20
C VAL A 65 0.22 19.04 0.30
N LEU A 66 1.14 18.24 -0.20
CA LEU A 66 2.55 18.61 -0.33
C LEU A 66 2.80 19.68 -1.42
N GLY A 67 1.77 20.09 -2.19
CA GLY A 67 1.89 21.08 -3.25
C GLY A 67 2.70 20.62 -4.46
N ILE A 68 2.82 19.31 -4.67
CA ILE A 68 3.58 18.72 -5.77
C ILE A 68 2.78 18.82 -7.08
N GLY A 69 3.43 19.24 -8.14
CA GLY A 69 2.78 19.48 -9.44
C GLY A 69 3.75 19.62 -10.62
N PRO A 70 3.32 20.33 -11.69
CA PRO A 70 4.13 20.51 -12.88
C PRO A 70 5.48 21.18 -12.58
N GLY A 71 6.57 20.57 -13.06
CA GLY A 71 7.94 21.02 -12.82
C GLY A 71 8.66 20.29 -11.69
N ASP A 72 7.92 19.59 -10.83
CA ASP A 72 8.45 18.76 -9.76
C ASP A 72 8.76 17.33 -10.25
N GLU A 73 9.63 16.63 -9.53
CA GLU A 73 9.96 15.22 -9.74
C GLU A 73 9.58 14.41 -8.51
N VAL A 74 9.03 13.20 -8.72
CA VAL A 74 8.73 12.23 -7.68
C VAL A 74 9.36 10.89 -8.04
N ILE A 75 10.12 10.36 -7.10
CA ILE A 75 10.85 9.09 -7.24
C ILE A 75 9.99 7.94 -6.69
N THR A 76 9.88 6.82 -7.43
CA THR A 76 9.28 5.57 -6.94
C THR A 76 9.90 4.35 -7.63
N SER A 77 9.51 3.14 -7.18
CA SER A 77 10.01 1.87 -7.71
C SER A 77 9.50 1.57 -9.12
N ALA A 78 10.36 1.01 -9.97
CA ALA A 78 9.97 0.39 -11.23
C ALA A 78 9.22 -0.94 -11.02
N TYR A 79 9.38 -1.56 -9.85
CA TYR A 79 8.74 -2.81 -9.46
C TYR A 79 7.61 -2.55 -8.45
N SER A 80 6.45 -2.23 -8.94
CA SER A 80 5.25 -2.00 -8.13
C SER A 80 4.00 -2.06 -9.01
N TYR A 81 2.84 -1.90 -8.35
CA TYR A 81 1.58 -1.67 -9.04
C TYR A 81 1.48 -0.21 -9.52
N THR A 82 0.70 0.02 -10.57
CA THR A 82 0.51 1.35 -11.17
C THR A 82 0.06 2.43 -10.16
N ALA A 83 -0.59 2.03 -9.06
CA ALA A 83 -1.09 2.95 -8.03
C ALA A 83 0.01 3.74 -7.31
N SER A 84 1.26 3.26 -7.28
CA SER A 84 2.41 4.01 -6.74
C SER A 84 2.89 5.10 -7.69
N ALA A 85 2.68 4.94 -8.99
CA ALA A 85 3.22 5.82 -10.04
C ALA A 85 2.16 6.75 -10.68
N SER A 86 0.93 6.27 -10.87
CA SER A 86 -0.12 7.05 -11.55
C SER A 86 -0.48 8.37 -10.84
N PRO A 87 -0.53 8.46 -9.48
CA PRO A 87 -0.78 9.72 -8.79
C PRO A 87 0.26 10.81 -9.11
N VAL A 88 1.51 10.43 -9.36
CA VAL A 88 2.57 11.37 -9.79
C VAL A 88 2.22 12.01 -11.12
N VAL A 89 1.74 11.20 -12.06
CA VAL A 89 1.30 11.68 -13.38
C VAL A 89 0.02 12.52 -13.27
N HIS A 90 -0.92 12.13 -12.37
CA HIS A 90 -2.17 12.85 -12.16
C HIS A 90 -1.96 14.26 -11.60
N VAL A 91 -0.98 14.45 -10.74
CA VAL A 91 -0.64 15.80 -10.23
C VAL A 91 0.19 16.62 -11.22
N GLY A 92 0.62 16.03 -12.34
CA GLY A 92 1.41 16.68 -13.37
C GLY A 92 2.91 16.75 -13.10
N ALA A 93 3.38 16.05 -12.06
CA ALA A 93 4.80 15.93 -11.76
C ALA A 93 5.49 14.91 -12.68
N LYS A 94 6.79 15.04 -12.82
CA LYS A 94 7.61 14.07 -13.56
C LYS A 94 7.83 12.83 -12.71
N LEU A 95 7.42 11.68 -13.25
CA LEU A 95 7.71 10.37 -12.65
C LEU A 95 9.17 9.98 -12.89
N VAL A 96 9.87 9.62 -11.81
CA VAL A 96 11.23 9.07 -11.84
C VAL A 96 11.18 7.65 -11.29
N LEU A 97 11.33 6.65 -12.15
CA LEU A 97 11.35 5.25 -11.75
C LEU A 97 12.78 4.81 -11.41
N ILE A 98 12.92 4.08 -10.31
CA ILE A 98 14.17 3.48 -9.86
C ILE A 98 14.07 1.97 -9.97
N ASP A 99 15.11 1.35 -10.51
CA ASP A 99 15.27 -0.11 -10.53
C ASP A 99 15.35 -0.68 -9.11
N THR A 100 15.06 -1.94 -8.94
CA THR A 100 15.28 -2.62 -7.65
C THR A 100 16.76 -2.86 -7.40
N ALA A 101 17.13 -3.07 -6.14
CA ALA A 101 18.43 -3.64 -5.82
C ALA A 101 18.50 -5.09 -6.34
N PRO A 102 19.71 -5.62 -6.61
CA PRO A 102 19.86 -7.02 -6.97
C PRO A 102 19.24 -7.94 -5.92
N ASP A 103 18.51 -8.96 -6.36
CA ASP A 103 17.85 -9.95 -5.50
C ASP A 103 16.90 -9.37 -4.43
N SER A 104 16.38 -8.17 -4.66
CA SER A 104 15.45 -7.47 -3.77
C SER A 104 14.26 -6.89 -4.53
N TYR A 105 13.13 -6.76 -3.85
CA TYR A 105 11.95 -6.02 -4.35
C TYR A 105 11.99 -4.53 -3.99
N GLU A 106 12.92 -4.13 -3.11
CA GLU A 106 13.12 -2.73 -2.74
C GLU A 106 13.87 -1.96 -3.85
N MET A 107 13.67 -0.66 -3.89
CA MET A 107 14.47 0.22 -4.75
C MET A 107 15.96 0.11 -4.45
N ASP A 108 16.80 0.22 -5.47
CA ASP A 108 18.23 0.42 -5.28
C ASP A 108 18.48 1.82 -4.67
N TYR A 109 18.81 1.84 -3.40
CA TYR A 109 18.96 3.08 -2.63
C TYR A 109 20.11 3.96 -3.11
N ASP A 110 21.16 3.37 -3.69
CA ASP A 110 22.25 4.16 -4.28
C ASP A 110 21.77 4.84 -5.57
N LYS A 111 20.92 4.17 -6.36
CA LYS A 111 20.26 4.79 -7.52
C LYS A 111 19.22 5.85 -7.08
N VAL A 112 18.52 5.64 -5.95
CA VAL A 112 17.64 6.67 -5.37
C VAL A 112 18.44 7.92 -5.06
N ALA A 113 19.55 7.79 -4.34
CA ALA A 113 20.43 8.93 -3.99
C ALA A 113 20.96 9.66 -5.23
N ALA A 114 21.38 8.91 -6.25
CA ALA A 114 21.90 9.46 -7.51
C ALA A 114 20.83 10.17 -8.37
N ALA A 115 19.55 9.80 -8.22
CA ALA A 115 18.44 10.38 -8.98
C ALA A 115 17.87 11.67 -8.39
N ILE A 116 18.26 12.05 -7.17
CA ILE A 116 17.79 13.28 -6.51
C ILE A 116 18.33 14.51 -7.22
N THR A 117 17.42 15.44 -7.54
CA THR A 117 17.71 16.76 -8.11
C THR A 117 17.09 17.86 -7.25
N ASP A 118 17.30 19.12 -7.59
CA ASP A 118 16.62 20.28 -6.99
C ASP A 118 15.10 20.31 -7.25
N LYS A 119 14.61 19.50 -8.20
CA LYS A 119 13.20 19.32 -8.52
C LYS A 119 12.54 18.17 -7.76
N THR A 120 13.31 17.30 -7.10
CA THR A 120 12.77 16.17 -6.36
C THR A 120 11.98 16.65 -5.15
N LYS A 121 10.67 16.32 -5.09
CA LYS A 121 9.74 16.78 -4.04
C LYS A 121 9.18 15.67 -3.17
N ALA A 122 9.28 14.42 -3.58
CA ALA A 122 8.93 13.26 -2.77
C ALA A 122 9.64 11.99 -3.25
N ILE A 123 9.81 11.04 -2.33
CA ILE A 123 10.17 9.66 -2.62
C ILE A 123 9.03 8.78 -2.11
N ILE A 124 8.54 7.87 -2.99
CA ILE A 124 7.47 6.93 -2.67
C ILE A 124 8.07 5.51 -2.61
N PRO A 125 8.59 5.06 -1.45
CA PRO A 125 8.92 3.65 -1.24
C PRO A 125 7.65 2.81 -1.19
N VAL A 126 7.75 1.52 -1.55
CA VAL A 126 6.63 0.59 -1.59
C VAL A 126 6.94 -0.63 -0.74
N ASP A 127 6.13 -0.88 0.28
CA ASP A 127 6.26 -2.03 1.19
C ASP A 127 5.71 -3.31 0.53
N ILE A 128 6.42 -3.83 -0.48
CA ILE A 128 5.99 -4.98 -1.29
C ILE A 128 5.75 -6.21 -0.42
N GLY A 129 4.64 -6.90 -0.66
CA GLY A 129 4.28 -8.13 0.07
C GLY A 129 3.92 -7.91 1.54
N GLY A 130 3.94 -6.66 2.01
CA GLY A 130 3.74 -6.29 3.41
C GLY A 130 5.04 -6.23 4.22
N VAL A 131 6.18 -6.31 3.57
CA VAL A 131 7.52 -6.16 4.18
C VAL A 131 7.92 -4.68 4.11
N PRO A 132 8.19 -4.04 5.25
CA PRO A 132 8.64 -2.64 5.29
C PRO A 132 9.98 -2.44 4.58
N CYS A 133 10.10 -1.34 3.85
CA CYS A 133 11.37 -0.88 3.28
C CYS A 133 12.39 -0.49 4.37
N ASP A 134 13.68 -0.36 4.00
CA ASP A 134 14.70 0.21 4.87
C ASP A 134 14.53 1.74 4.99
N TYR A 135 13.67 2.15 5.93
CA TYR A 135 13.35 3.56 6.16
C TYR A 135 14.55 4.34 6.71
N ASP A 136 15.43 3.73 7.49
CA ASP A 136 16.62 4.42 8.03
C ASP A 136 17.54 4.87 6.90
N ARG A 137 17.74 4.00 5.90
CA ARG A 137 18.53 4.33 4.72
C ARG A 137 17.86 5.42 3.87
N LEU A 138 16.54 5.35 3.70
CA LEU A 138 15.78 6.40 3.02
C LEU A 138 15.91 7.75 3.73
N PHE A 139 15.75 7.79 5.06
CA PHE A 139 15.93 9.01 5.82
C PHE A 139 17.37 9.55 5.78
N THR A 140 18.37 8.68 5.76
CA THR A 140 19.76 9.08 5.55
C THR A 140 19.92 9.78 4.20
N ILE A 141 19.45 9.19 3.12
CA ILE A 141 19.52 9.75 1.77
C ILE A 141 18.88 11.13 1.68
N VAL A 142 17.65 11.29 2.17
CA VAL A 142 16.96 12.59 2.09
C VAL A 142 17.58 13.65 3.03
N ASN A 143 18.23 13.24 4.11
CA ASN A 143 18.97 14.14 5.00
C ASN A 143 20.27 14.60 4.34
N ASP A 144 21.01 13.73 3.67
CA ASP A 144 22.23 14.08 2.95
C ASP A 144 21.95 15.00 1.76
N ALA A 145 20.77 14.85 1.13
CA ALA A 145 20.32 15.68 0.01
C ALA A 145 19.62 16.99 0.39
N LYS A 146 19.56 17.36 1.69
CA LYS A 146 18.86 18.60 2.16
C LYS A 146 19.26 19.86 1.41
N SER A 147 20.52 20.00 1.02
CA SER A 147 21.01 21.19 0.32
C SER A 147 20.47 21.35 -1.08
N LEU A 148 19.94 20.27 -1.68
CA LEU A 148 19.29 20.29 -3.00
C LEU A 148 17.78 20.59 -2.89
N PHE A 149 17.20 20.44 -1.70
CA PHE A 149 15.75 20.57 -1.53
C PHE A 149 15.30 22.02 -1.50
N ILE A 150 14.40 22.37 -2.43
CA ILE A 150 13.79 23.70 -2.52
C ILE A 150 12.30 23.57 -2.16
N PRO A 151 11.89 23.96 -0.93
CA PRO A 151 10.50 23.81 -0.48
C PRO A 151 9.56 24.79 -1.22
N SER A 152 8.38 24.31 -1.61
CA SER A 152 7.35 25.09 -2.33
C SER A 152 6.17 25.53 -1.46
N ASN A 153 5.95 24.90 -0.31
CA ASN A 153 4.87 25.25 0.64
C ASN A 153 5.32 25.15 2.11
N ASP A 154 4.41 25.45 3.07
CA ASP A 154 4.71 25.47 4.49
C ASP A 154 5.05 24.08 5.04
N ILE A 155 4.38 23.02 4.57
CA ILE A 155 4.66 21.65 4.99
C ILE A 155 6.06 21.23 4.56
N GLN A 156 6.42 21.48 3.30
CA GLN A 156 7.76 21.20 2.79
C GLN A 156 8.84 22.02 3.53
N ARG A 157 8.54 23.30 3.88
CA ARG A 157 9.44 24.13 4.69
C ARG A 157 9.64 23.57 6.10
N ALA A 158 8.55 23.12 6.72
CA ALA A 158 8.59 22.52 8.05
C ALA A 158 9.39 21.21 8.08
N LEU A 159 9.24 20.35 7.07
CA LEU A 159 10.04 19.13 6.92
C LEU A 159 11.53 19.42 6.63
N GLY A 160 11.84 20.50 5.90
CA GLY A 160 13.21 20.93 5.59
C GLY A 160 14.04 19.95 4.76
N ARG A 161 13.40 18.95 4.18
CA ARG A 161 13.99 17.91 3.32
C ARG A 161 12.92 17.27 2.40
N ILE A 162 13.35 16.45 1.47
CA ILE A 162 12.45 15.68 0.63
C ILE A 162 11.56 14.78 1.50
N PRO A 163 10.22 14.90 1.41
CA PRO A 163 9.28 14.01 2.09
C PRO A 163 9.39 12.55 1.64
N ILE A 164 9.28 11.63 2.59
CA ILE A 164 9.06 10.20 2.32
C ILE A 164 7.57 9.92 2.44
N VAL A 165 6.96 9.48 1.35
CA VAL A 165 5.53 9.16 1.23
C VAL A 165 5.39 7.66 0.99
N ALA A 166 5.21 6.88 2.06
CA ALA A 166 5.19 5.43 1.96
C ALA A 166 3.91 4.90 1.30
N ASP A 167 4.06 4.10 0.26
CA ASP A 167 2.99 3.24 -0.25
C ASP A 167 2.91 1.97 0.60
N CYS A 168 2.09 2.06 1.63
CA CYS A 168 1.80 1.00 2.60
C CYS A 168 0.59 0.15 2.19
N ALA A 169 0.24 0.09 0.90
CA ALA A 169 -0.93 -0.64 0.41
C ALA A 169 -0.92 -2.14 0.80
N HIS A 170 0.24 -2.69 1.13
CA HIS A 170 0.41 -4.07 1.58
C HIS A 170 0.75 -4.18 3.07
N SER A 171 1.14 -3.11 3.75
CA SER A 171 1.79 -3.19 5.06
C SER A 171 0.94 -2.71 6.25
N PHE A 172 -0.41 -2.60 6.11
CA PHE A 172 -1.26 -2.32 7.25
C PHE A 172 -1.05 -3.41 8.32
N GLY A 173 -0.63 -3.00 9.53
CA GLY A 173 -0.27 -3.89 10.64
C GLY A 173 1.19 -4.36 10.66
N ALA A 174 1.99 -4.08 9.63
CA ALA A 174 3.43 -4.30 9.68
C ALA A 174 4.13 -3.31 10.62
N THR A 175 5.30 -3.70 11.12
CA THR A 175 6.13 -2.84 11.96
C THR A 175 7.57 -2.79 11.46
N TYR A 176 8.19 -1.62 11.61
CA TYR A 176 9.62 -1.37 11.39
C TYR A 176 10.23 -0.85 12.70
N LYS A 177 11.19 -1.57 13.26
CA LYS A 177 11.82 -1.27 14.56
C LYS A 177 10.81 -0.99 15.69
N GLY A 178 9.72 -1.80 15.70
CA GLY A 178 8.65 -1.72 16.70
C GLY A 178 7.60 -0.63 16.46
N MET A 179 7.73 0.19 15.41
CA MET A 179 6.73 1.19 15.02
C MET A 179 5.90 0.69 13.84
N HIS A 180 4.59 0.93 13.85
CA HIS A 180 3.74 0.63 12.69
C HIS A 180 4.15 1.46 11.46
N THR A 181 4.10 0.85 10.26
CA THR A 181 4.50 1.46 8.99
C THR A 181 3.81 2.81 8.71
N GLY A 182 2.58 3.01 9.18
CA GLY A 182 1.87 4.29 9.12
C GLY A 182 2.47 5.41 9.95
N ASN A 183 3.40 5.08 10.86
CA ASN A 183 4.07 6.00 11.79
C ASN A 183 5.60 6.00 11.62
N VAL A 184 6.12 5.55 10.47
CA VAL A 184 7.55 5.53 10.17
C VAL A 184 7.92 6.63 9.17
N ALA A 185 7.23 6.69 8.03
CA ALA A 185 7.42 7.71 7.01
C ALA A 185 6.74 9.04 7.37
N ASP A 186 7.03 10.12 6.65
CA ASP A 186 6.36 11.41 6.87
C ASP A 186 4.87 11.32 6.59
N PHE A 187 4.51 10.66 5.50
CA PHE A 187 3.15 10.32 5.10
C PHE A 187 3.07 8.86 4.69
N SER A 188 1.90 8.24 4.89
CA SER A 188 1.67 6.86 4.47
C SER A 188 0.28 6.71 3.85
N SER A 189 0.18 5.84 2.84
CA SER A 189 -1.05 5.49 2.16
C SER A 189 -1.33 4.01 2.31
N PHE A 190 -2.54 3.65 2.76
CA PHE A 190 -2.99 2.26 2.94
C PHE A 190 -4.11 1.92 1.99
N SER A 191 -4.15 0.67 1.52
CA SER A 191 -5.23 0.12 0.71
C SER A 191 -6.11 -0.81 1.54
N PHE A 192 -7.42 -0.62 1.40
CA PHE A 192 -8.44 -1.47 2.00
C PHE A 192 -9.32 -2.13 0.93
N HIS A 193 -8.73 -2.34 -0.26
CA HIS A 193 -9.37 -3.11 -1.33
C HIS A 193 -9.66 -4.55 -0.90
N ALA A 194 -10.65 -5.21 -1.52
CA ALA A 194 -11.16 -6.53 -1.14
C ALA A 194 -10.11 -7.63 -1.00
N VAL A 195 -8.98 -7.56 -1.72
CA VAL A 195 -7.90 -8.56 -1.66
C VAL A 195 -6.86 -8.27 -0.56
N LYS A 196 -6.97 -7.14 0.17
CA LYS A 196 -6.01 -6.77 1.19
C LYS A 196 -6.28 -7.50 2.51
N ASN A 197 -5.29 -7.50 3.39
CA ASN A 197 -5.39 -8.14 4.71
C ASN A 197 -6.51 -7.54 5.57
N PHE A 198 -6.66 -6.23 5.47
CA PHE A 198 -7.72 -5.43 6.06
C PHE A 198 -8.54 -4.85 4.92
N THR A 199 -9.85 -5.03 4.93
CA THR A 199 -10.69 -4.58 3.82
C THR A 199 -11.89 -3.77 4.26
N THR A 200 -12.30 -2.84 3.38
CA THR A 200 -13.59 -2.13 3.40
C THR A 200 -14.35 -2.33 2.08
N ALA A 201 -14.10 -3.43 1.37
CA ALA A 201 -14.46 -3.74 -0.02
C ALA A 201 -13.66 -2.89 -1.02
N GLU A 202 -13.92 -1.62 -1.11
CA GLU A 202 -13.07 -0.57 -1.66
C GLU A 202 -12.72 0.41 -0.53
N GLY A 203 -11.52 0.97 -0.55
CA GLY A 203 -11.09 1.96 0.43
C GLY A 203 -9.60 2.15 0.49
N GLY A 204 -9.23 3.16 1.26
CA GLY A 204 -7.86 3.47 1.60
C GLY A 204 -7.81 4.51 2.71
N CYS A 205 -6.60 4.80 3.15
CA CYS A 205 -6.38 5.76 4.22
C CYS A 205 -5.07 6.49 4.00
N ALA A 206 -5.05 7.79 4.26
CA ALA A 206 -3.85 8.59 4.42
C ALA A 206 -3.56 8.82 5.90
N THR A 207 -2.29 8.68 6.30
CA THR A 207 -1.79 9.02 7.64
C THR A 207 -0.51 9.81 7.52
N TRP A 208 -0.11 10.47 8.60
CA TRP A 208 1.15 11.22 8.66
C TRP A 208 1.71 11.24 10.07
N ASN A 209 3.01 11.49 10.18
CA ASN A 209 3.67 11.80 11.42
C ASN A 209 3.48 13.28 11.77
N HIS A 210 3.49 13.60 13.06
CA HIS A 210 3.45 14.99 13.50
C HIS A 210 4.64 15.78 12.88
N ILE A 211 4.30 16.89 12.22
CA ILE A 211 5.30 17.79 11.60
C ILE A 211 5.36 19.05 12.44
N GLU A 212 6.51 19.33 13.03
CA GLU A 212 6.71 20.52 13.88
C GLU A 212 6.31 21.80 13.15
N GLY A 213 5.46 22.60 13.78
CA GLY A 213 4.94 23.84 13.20
C GLY A 213 3.74 23.68 12.26
N ILE A 214 3.26 22.45 12.03
CA ILE A 214 2.03 22.18 11.25
C ILE A 214 0.94 21.68 12.21
N ASP A 215 -0.24 22.32 12.17
CA ASP A 215 -1.41 21.90 12.94
C ASP A 215 -2.06 20.67 12.29
N ASP A 216 -2.03 19.53 12.98
CA ASP A 216 -2.59 18.26 12.54
C ASP A 216 -4.10 18.34 12.25
N GLU A 217 -4.84 19.21 12.97
CA GLU A 217 -6.27 19.41 12.72
C GLU A 217 -6.50 20.21 11.44
N ALA A 218 -5.66 21.22 11.16
CA ALA A 218 -5.72 21.97 9.91
C ALA A 218 -5.36 21.08 8.72
N LEU A 219 -4.32 20.22 8.86
CA LEU A 219 -3.92 19.27 7.84
C LEU A 219 -5.03 18.22 7.56
N TYR A 220 -5.68 17.71 8.61
CA TYR A 220 -6.84 16.82 8.48
C TYR A 220 -7.99 17.50 7.70
N LYS A 221 -8.29 18.77 7.99
CA LYS A 221 -9.32 19.54 7.27
C LYS A 221 -8.95 19.75 5.80
N GLU A 222 -7.69 19.96 5.49
CA GLU A 222 -7.22 20.09 4.10
C GLU A 222 -7.49 18.81 3.31
N PHE A 223 -7.18 17.61 3.86
CA PHE A 223 -7.55 16.34 3.25
C PHE A 223 -9.06 16.19 3.05
N GLN A 224 -9.87 16.66 4.02
CA GLN A 224 -11.33 16.61 3.90
C GLN A 224 -11.82 17.53 2.78
N LEU A 225 -11.29 18.75 2.66
CA LEU A 225 -11.61 19.68 1.57
C LEU A 225 -11.28 19.05 0.22
N LEU A 226 -10.06 18.52 0.06
CA LEU A 226 -9.60 17.88 -1.16
C LEU A 226 -10.48 16.70 -1.58
N SER A 227 -10.91 15.88 -0.63
CA SER A 227 -11.68 14.66 -0.89
C SER A 227 -13.20 14.87 -1.01
N LEU A 228 -13.73 16.06 -0.68
CA LEU A 228 -15.16 16.35 -0.64
C LEU A 228 -15.53 17.65 -1.38
N HIS A 229 -15.15 17.77 -2.65
CA HIS A 229 -15.48 18.91 -3.52
C HIS A 229 -15.00 20.29 -3.02
N GLY A 230 -14.08 20.38 -2.08
CA GLY A 230 -13.70 21.66 -1.45
C GLY A 230 -14.75 22.24 -0.51
N GLN A 231 -15.72 21.43 -0.10
CA GLN A 231 -16.80 21.88 0.77
C GLN A 231 -16.33 21.99 2.23
N ASP A 232 -16.50 23.16 2.85
CA ASP A 232 -16.03 23.45 4.21
C ASP A 232 -16.89 22.82 5.34
N LYS A 233 -18.08 22.29 5.00
CA LYS A 233 -18.94 21.54 5.92
C LYS A 233 -19.31 20.19 5.33
N ASP A 234 -18.98 19.12 6.02
CA ASP A 234 -19.42 17.77 5.65
C ASP A 234 -20.93 17.56 5.93
N ALA A 235 -21.45 16.39 5.53
CA ALA A 235 -22.86 16.07 5.70
C ALA A 235 -23.26 16.04 7.18
N LEU A 236 -22.36 15.62 8.09
CA LEU A 236 -22.59 15.56 9.52
C LEU A 236 -22.74 16.96 10.13
N ALA A 237 -21.91 17.92 9.73
CA ALA A 237 -22.01 19.31 10.17
C ALA A 237 -23.30 20.01 9.71
N LYS A 238 -23.89 19.55 8.59
CA LYS A 238 -25.14 20.08 8.03
C LYS A 238 -26.42 19.56 8.70
N THR A 239 -26.36 18.59 9.60
CA THR A 239 -27.52 18.02 10.28
C THR A 239 -28.18 18.98 11.28
N LYS A 240 -27.51 20.05 11.69
CA LYS A 240 -28.11 21.08 12.57
C LYS A 240 -29.20 21.84 11.80
N MET A 241 -30.37 21.93 12.36
CA MET A 241 -31.47 22.68 11.76
C MET A 241 -31.04 24.12 11.43
N GLY A 242 -31.22 24.54 10.18
CA GLY A 242 -30.82 25.87 9.69
C GLY A 242 -29.38 25.98 9.22
N ALA A 243 -28.56 24.92 9.27
CA ALA A 243 -27.17 24.95 8.86
C ALA A 243 -26.97 24.64 7.35
N TRP A 244 -27.81 25.26 6.49
CA TRP A 244 -27.78 25.03 5.04
C TRP A 244 -26.56 25.69 4.34
N GLU A 245 -26.05 26.78 4.91
CA GLU A 245 -25.01 27.59 4.31
C GLU A 245 -23.65 26.90 4.41
N TYR A 246 -22.97 26.75 3.30
CA TYR A 246 -21.61 26.24 3.17
C TYR A 246 -20.89 26.97 2.05
N ASP A 247 -19.57 26.87 2.02
CA ASP A 247 -18.73 27.44 0.98
C ASP A 247 -17.91 26.35 0.27
N ILE A 248 -17.59 26.56 -1.00
CA ILE A 248 -16.70 25.75 -1.80
C ILE A 248 -15.35 26.46 -1.91
N LYS A 249 -14.36 26.01 -1.16
CA LYS A 249 -13.04 26.62 -1.07
C LYS A 249 -12.16 26.38 -2.29
N GLY A 250 -12.49 25.39 -3.11
CA GLY A 250 -11.75 25.04 -4.32
C GLY A 250 -12.47 23.98 -5.15
N THR A 251 -12.09 23.87 -6.43
CA THR A 251 -12.61 22.85 -7.36
C THR A 251 -11.84 21.55 -7.16
N TYR A 252 -12.21 20.79 -6.12
CA TYR A 252 -11.50 19.58 -5.69
C TYR A 252 -12.27 18.30 -6.04
N TYR A 253 -11.88 17.19 -5.45
CA TYR A 253 -12.26 15.82 -5.82
C TYR A 253 -13.43 15.31 -5.01
N LYS A 254 -13.96 14.15 -5.41
CA LYS A 254 -14.94 13.38 -4.66
C LYS A 254 -14.41 11.96 -4.49
N CYS A 255 -13.65 11.73 -3.42
CA CYS A 255 -13.00 10.45 -3.14
C CYS A 255 -13.04 10.04 -1.65
N ASN A 256 -14.03 10.56 -0.92
CA ASN A 256 -14.28 10.22 0.48
C ASN A 256 -14.78 8.78 0.66
N MET A 257 -14.54 8.20 1.83
CA MET A 257 -15.13 6.92 2.24
C MET A 257 -16.59 7.11 2.69
N THR A 258 -17.41 6.07 2.52
CA THR A 258 -18.80 6.00 3.01
C THR A 258 -18.88 5.25 4.33
N ASP A 259 -19.94 5.48 5.12
CA ASP A 259 -20.17 4.73 6.36
C ASP A 259 -20.45 3.24 6.15
N ILE A 260 -20.95 2.85 4.97
CA ILE A 260 -21.08 1.43 4.60
C ILE A 260 -19.70 0.77 4.51
N MET A 261 -18.73 1.42 3.85
CA MET A 261 -17.35 0.94 3.78
C MET A 261 -16.70 0.94 5.16
N ALA A 262 -16.90 2.02 5.91
CA ALA A 262 -16.35 2.16 7.27
C ALA A 262 -16.92 1.12 8.24
N ALA A 263 -18.17 0.69 8.08
CA ALA A 263 -18.78 -0.37 8.87
C ALA A 263 -18.01 -1.70 8.72
N ILE A 264 -17.66 -2.08 7.50
CA ILE A 264 -16.82 -3.26 7.26
C ILE A 264 -15.47 -3.09 7.98
N GLY A 265 -14.82 -1.93 7.82
CA GLY A 265 -13.53 -1.65 8.44
C GLY A 265 -13.56 -1.68 9.95
N LEU A 266 -14.61 -1.18 10.61
CA LEU A 266 -14.75 -1.23 12.06
C LEU A 266 -14.79 -2.67 12.58
N ALA A 267 -15.57 -3.55 11.94
CA ALA A 267 -15.65 -4.96 12.29
C ALA A 267 -14.34 -5.70 12.00
N GLN A 268 -13.70 -5.43 10.85
CA GLN A 268 -12.38 -5.98 10.51
C GLN A 268 -11.33 -5.63 11.56
N LEU A 269 -11.31 -4.38 12.03
CA LEU A 269 -10.30 -3.90 12.98
C LEU A 269 -10.39 -4.60 14.33
N GLU A 270 -11.58 -5.01 14.77
CA GLU A 270 -11.79 -5.74 16.03
C GLU A 270 -11.09 -7.09 16.07
N ARG A 271 -10.97 -7.77 14.92
CA ARG A 271 -10.37 -9.11 14.81
C ARG A 271 -9.03 -9.11 14.06
N TYR A 272 -8.51 -7.93 13.69
CA TYR A 272 -7.38 -7.80 12.77
C TYR A 272 -6.10 -8.47 13.27
N LEU A 273 -5.79 -8.41 14.57
CA LEU A 273 -4.61 -9.07 15.14
C LEU A 273 -4.63 -10.59 14.91
N GLY A 274 -5.78 -11.24 15.08
CA GLY A 274 -5.92 -12.68 14.80
C GLY A 274 -5.76 -13.01 13.30
N LEU A 275 -6.14 -12.08 12.40
CA LEU A 275 -5.90 -12.25 10.97
C LEU A 275 -4.40 -12.19 10.63
N LEU A 276 -3.65 -11.30 11.27
CA LEU A 276 -2.19 -11.21 11.12
C LEU A 276 -1.48 -12.44 11.67
N GLU A 277 -1.90 -12.94 12.83
CA GLU A 277 -1.37 -14.17 13.44
C GLU A 277 -1.57 -15.38 12.52
N ARG A 278 -2.78 -15.55 11.97
CA ARG A 278 -3.04 -16.65 11.02
C ARG A 278 -2.19 -16.58 9.77
N ARG A 279 -1.97 -15.39 9.21
CA ARG A 279 -1.07 -15.20 8.06
C ARG A 279 0.37 -15.59 8.40
N ARG A 280 0.84 -15.22 9.59
CA ARG A 280 2.16 -15.59 10.08
C ARG A 280 2.31 -17.12 10.17
N GLU A 281 1.35 -17.82 10.76
CA GLU A 281 1.36 -19.28 10.83
C GLU A 281 1.50 -19.94 9.46
N ILE A 282 0.77 -19.43 8.44
CA ILE A 282 0.84 -19.96 7.08
C ILE A 282 2.22 -19.66 6.46
N ILE A 283 2.77 -18.47 6.66
CA ILE A 283 4.10 -18.08 6.17
C ILE A 283 5.18 -18.98 6.78
N ASP A 284 5.13 -19.21 8.10
CA ASP A 284 6.09 -20.07 8.80
C ASP A 284 6.04 -21.50 8.24
N ARG A 285 4.85 -22.03 7.97
CA ARG A 285 4.69 -23.35 7.34
C ARG A 285 5.23 -23.40 5.90
N TYR A 286 5.05 -22.35 5.12
CA TYR A 286 5.62 -22.25 3.77
C TYR A 286 7.15 -22.18 3.84
N ASN A 287 7.71 -21.35 4.74
CA ASN A 287 9.15 -21.22 4.94
C ASN A 287 9.79 -22.58 5.31
N ASP A 288 9.21 -23.28 6.27
CA ASP A 288 9.68 -24.62 6.68
C ASP A 288 9.62 -25.64 5.54
N ALA A 289 8.55 -25.58 4.75
CA ALA A 289 8.36 -26.52 3.65
C ALA A 289 9.31 -26.29 2.47
N PHE A 290 9.68 -25.03 2.22
CA PHE A 290 10.45 -24.66 1.02
C PHE A 290 11.95 -24.42 1.27
N LYS A 291 12.43 -24.53 2.51
CA LYS A 291 13.83 -24.28 2.90
C LYS A 291 14.87 -25.07 2.08
N ASP A 292 14.52 -26.29 1.62
CA ASP A 292 15.39 -27.16 0.84
C ASP A 292 15.00 -27.18 -0.66
N CYS A 293 14.10 -26.30 -1.10
CA CYS A 293 13.70 -26.16 -2.50
C CYS A 293 14.61 -25.13 -3.21
N PRO A 294 14.81 -25.23 -4.55
CA PRO A 294 15.55 -24.24 -5.31
C PRO A 294 14.75 -22.95 -5.53
N VAL A 295 14.36 -22.31 -4.44
CA VAL A 295 13.59 -21.08 -4.43
C VAL A 295 14.14 -20.07 -3.43
N SER A 296 13.89 -18.78 -3.69
CA SER A 296 14.16 -17.70 -2.77
C SER A 296 12.85 -17.04 -2.37
N VAL A 297 12.71 -16.69 -1.08
CA VAL A 297 11.52 -16.04 -0.51
C VAL A 297 11.93 -14.77 0.22
N VAL A 298 11.00 -13.80 0.29
CA VAL A 298 11.24 -12.57 1.05
C VAL A 298 11.20 -12.88 2.55
N PRO A 299 12.18 -12.42 3.35
CA PRO A 299 12.14 -12.59 4.79
C PRO A 299 11.03 -11.69 5.39
N HIS A 300 9.92 -12.32 5.82
CA HIS A 300 8.78 -11.61 6.40
C HIS A 300 9.02 -11.10 7.82
N TYR A 301 9.87 -11.78 8.58
CA TYR A 301 10.10 -11.50 9.99
C TYR A 301 11.59 -11.51 10.28
N THR A 302 12.10 -10.38 10.78
CA THR A 302 13.49 -10.17 11.18
C THR A 302 13.53 -9.45 12.53
N ASP A 303 14.73 -9.18 13.06
CA ASP A 303 14.87 -8.37 14.27
C ASP A 303 14.47 -6.90 14.05
N GLU A 304 14.47 -6.42 12.79
CA GLU A 304 14.16 -5.03 12.46
C GLU A 304 12.71 -4.83 12.01
N HIS A 305 12.09 -5.82 11.39
CA HIS A 305 10.72 -5.68 10.90
C HIS A 305 9.86 -6.92 11.09
N MET A 306 8.56 -6.68 11.22
CA MET A 306 7.49 -7.67 11.14
C MET A 306 6.58 -7.30 9.98
N SER A 307 6.49 -8.20 8.99
CA SER A 307 5.59 -8.05 7.84
C SER A 307 4.12 -8.20 8.26
N SER A 308 3.23 -7.57 7.52
CA SER A 308 1.79 -7.86 7.59
C SER A 308 1.41 -9.21 6.97
N GLY A 309 2.34 -9.87 6.28
CA GLY A 309 2.08 -11.13 5.59
C GLY A 309 1.06 -11.00 4.45
N HIS A 310 1.13 -9.94 3.64
CA HIS A 310 0.14 -9.72 2.59
C HIS A 310 0.30 -10.68 1.41
N LEU A 311 1.53 -10.83 0.88
CA LEU A 311 1.82 -11.73 -0.23
C LEU A 311 2.97 -12.67 0.14
N TYR A 312 2.90 -13.92 -0.28
CA TYR A 312 4.00 -14.85 -0.19
C TYR A 312 4.65 -14.98 -1.58
N LEU A 313 5.70 -14.19 -1.80
CA LEU A 313 6.42 -14.09 -3.06
C LEU A 313 7.54 -15.15 -3.09
N VAL A 314 7.56 -15.96 -4.13
CA VAL A 314 8.55 -17.03 -4.34
C VAL A 314 9.26 -16.80 -5.66
N ARG A 315 10.58 -16.69 -5.65
CA ARG A 315 11.38 -16.71 -6.87
C ARG A 315 11.92 -18.14 -7.10
N ILE A 316 11.73 -18.65 -8.29
CA ILE A 316 12.29 -19.94 -8.71
C ILE A 316 13.70 -19.69 -9.22
N ASN A 317 14.71 -20.20 -8.50
CA ASN A 317 16.11 -19.94 -8.82
C ASN A 317 16.42 -20.41 -10.25
N ASP A 318 17.11 -19.57 -11.02
CA ASP A 318 17.55 -19.82 -12.39
C ASP A 318 16.43 -20.09 -13.42
N ALA A 319 15.15 -19.98 -13.05
CA ALA A 319 14.04 -20.22 -13.97
C ALA A 319 13.83 -19.06 -14.96
N THR A 320 13.38 -19.41 -16.16
CA THR A 320 12.92 -18.45 -17.17
C THR A 320 11.47 -18.05 -16.93
N ALA A 321 11.01 -17.01 -17.62
CA ALA A 321 9.63 -16.58 -17.57
C ALA A 321 8.66 -17.66 -18.11
N GLU A 322 9.09 -18.44 -19.09
CA GLU A 322 8.35 -19.55 -19.67
C GLU A 322 8.17 -20.68 -18.65
N GLN A 323 9.23 -21.07 -17.95
CA GLN A 323 9.18 -22.09 -16.89
C GLN A 323 8.28 -21.65 -15.73
N ARG A 324 8.37 -20.37 -15.29
CA ARG A 324 7.47 -19.81 -14.30
C ARG A 324 5.99 -19.87 -14.78
N ASN A 325 5.73 -19.52 -16.03
CA ASN A 325 4.38 -19.59 -16.58
C ASN A 325 3.86 -21.03 -16.64
N GLU A 326 4.71 -21.98 -17.02
CA GLU A 326 4.39 -23.40 -17.00
C GLU A 326 4.04 -23.89 -15.58
N LEU A 327 4.78 -23.45 -14.57
CA LEU A 327 4.47 -23.77 -13.17
C LEU A 327 3.08 -23.24 -12.77
N ILE A 328 2.74 -22.01 -13.15
CA ILE A 328 1.41 -21.42 -12.89
C ILE A 328 0.32 -22.27 -13.53
N GLU A 329 0.49 -22.69 -14.79
CA GLU A 329 -0.49 -23.51 -15.50
C GLU A 329 -0.67 -24.89 -14.84
N ARG A 330 0.43 -25.56 -14.48
CA ARG A 330 0.39 -26.85 -13.77
C ARG A 330 -0.30 -26.76 -12.40
N MET A 331 -0.05 -25.68 -11.64
CA MET A 331 -0.72 -25.45 -10.36
C MET A 331 -2.22 -25.19 -10.56
N ALA A 332 -2.59 -24.43 -11.59
CA ALA A 332 -3.98 -24.16 -11.93
C ALA A 332 -4.73 -25.44 -12.34
N GLU A 333 -4.12 -26.34 -13.12
CA GLU A 333 -4.67 -27.65 -13.47
C GLU A 333 -4.97 -28.51 -12.23
N LYS A 334 -4.16 -28.36 -11.17
CA LYS A 334 -4.37 -29.01 -9.88
C LYS A 334 -5.31 -28.20 -8.94
N GLY A 335 -5.92 -27.11 -9.45
CA GLY A 335 -6.90 -26.31 -8.74
C GLY A 335 -6.31 -25.31 -7.75
N VAL A 336 -5.01 -25.01 -7.79
CA VAL A 336 -4.37 -24.00 -6.95
C VAL A 336 -4.16 -22.70 -7.75
N ALA A 337 -4.90 -21.66 -7.42
CA ALA A 337 -4.74 -20.36 -8.05
C ALA A 337 -3.48 -19.65 -7.53
N THR A 338 -2.63 -19.18 -8.45
CA THR A 338 -1.42 -18.39 -8.16
C THR A 338 -1.45 -17.09 -8.94
N ASN A 339 -0.52 -16.18 -8.67
CA ASN A 339 -0.43 -14.88 -9.35
C ASN A 339 1.04 -14.47 -9.52
N VAL A 340 1.26 -13.28 -10.07
CA VAL A 340 2.57 -12.62 -10.19
C VAL A 340 2.47 -11.19 -9.67
N HIS A 341 3.27 -10.81 -8.69
CA HIS A 341 3.33 -9.48 -8.10
C HIS A 341 4.78 -8.95 -8.08
N TYR A 342 5.13 -8.10 -9.06
CA TYR A 342 4.29 -7.53 -10.12
C TYR A 342 5.00 -7.60 -11.46
N LYS A 343 4.24 -7.47 -12.56
CA LYS A 343 4.82 -7.08 -13.82
C LYS A 343 5.35 -5.65 -13.68
N PRO A 344 6.65 -5.38 -13.92
CA PRO A 344 7.25 -4.06 -13.74
C PRO A 344 6.52 -2.93 -14.48
N ILE A 345 6.43 -1.76 -13.86
CA ILE A 345 5.74 -0.58 -14.40
C ILE A 345 6.17 -0.25 -15.83
N PRO A 346 7.48 -0.24 -16.20
CA PRO A 346 7.93 0.06 -17.55
C PRO A 346 7.43 -0.90 -18.63
N MET A 347 6.98 -2.09 -18.26
CA MET A 347 6.45 -3.08 -19.22
C MET A 347 5.02 -2.80 -19.66
N HIS A 348 4.29 -1.91 -18.98
CA HIS A 348 2.90 -1.59 -19.31
C HIS A 348 2.80 -0.52 -20.39
N THR A 349 1.78 -0.65 -21.26
CA THR A 349 1.58 0.24 -22.42
C THR A 349 1.52 1.73 -22.04
N ALA A 350 0.87 2.06 -20.92
CA ALA A 350 0.76 3.45 -20.46
C ALA A 350 2.14 4.07 -20.19
N TYR A 351 3.03 3.34 -19.53
CA TYR A 351 4.36 3.84 -19.16
C TYR A 351 5.36 3.81 -20.33
N LYS A 352 5.22 2.83 -21.24
CA LYS A 352 5.94 2.86 -22.53
C LYS A 352 5.64 4.13 -23.33
N LYS A 353 4.38 4.60 -23.32
CA LYS A 353 3.98 5.87 -23.95
C LYS A 353 4.59 7.10 -23.27
N LEU A 354 4.97 7.00 -22.00
CA LEU A 354 5.70 8.03 -21.27
C LEU A 354 7.22 7.96 -21.49
N GLY A 355 7.70 7.02 -22.30
CA GLY A 355 9.10 6.89 -22.68
C GLY A 355 9.91 5.89 -21.83
N PHE A 356 9.28 5.12 -20.93
CA PHE A 356 9.98 4.11 -20.13
C PHE A 356 10.21 2.79 -20.92
N SER A 357 11.39 2.20 -20.78
CA SER A 357 11.71 0.87 -21.29
C SER A 357 12.12 -0.04 -20.14
N ILE A 358 11.73 -1.31 -20.19
CA ILE A 358 12.19 -2.30 -19.20
C ILE A 358 13.70 -2.54 -19.26
N ASP A 359 14.33 -2.27 -20.38
CA ASP A 359 15.79 -2.44 -20.57
C ASP A 359 16.61 -1.54 -19.62
N ASP A 360 16.01 -0.44 -19.14
CA ASP A 360 16.60 0.47 -18.15
C ASP A 360 16.49 -0.05 -16.70
N TYR A 361 15.72 -1.15 -16.49
CA TYR A 361 15.39 -1.70 -15.16
C TYR A 361 15.65 -3.22 -15.10
N PRO A 362 16.92 -3.66 -15.33
CA PRO A 362 17.25 -5.08 -15.46
C PRO A 362 16.96 -5.90 -14.20
N ASN A 363 17.14 -5.31 -12.99
CA ASN A 363 16.86 -6.01 -11.74
C ASN A 363 15.36 -6.22 -11.53
N ALA A 364 14.53 -5.22 -11.84
CA ALA A 364 13.06 -5.33 -11.79
C ALA A 364 12.58 -6.42 -12.76
N TYR A 365 13.17 -6.54 -13.95
CA TYR A 365 12.85 -7.63 -14.87
C TYR A 365 13.30 -8.98 -14.32
N ASP A 366 14.50 -9.05 -13.73
CA ASP A 366 15.02 -10.28 -13.15
C ASP A 366 14.16 -10.81 -12.00
N GLN A 367 13.65 -9.90 -11.14
CA GLN A 367 12.67 -10.26 -10.11
C GLN A 367 11.37 -10.81 -10.71
N PHE A 368 10.86 -10.17 -11.76
CA PHE A 368 9.58 -10.52 -12.39
C PHE A 368 9.64 -11.87 -13.13
N LYS A 369 10.72 -12.17 -13.85
CA LYS A 369 10.77 -13.29 -14.80
C LYS A 369 10.50 -14.65 -14.15
N ASN A 370 10.90 -14.83 -12.88
CA ASN A 370 10.82 -16.09 -12.15
C ASN A 370 10.01 -16.02 -10.84
N GLU A 371 9.28 -14.92 -10.61
CA GLU A 371 8.43 -14.77 -9.42
C GLU A 371 7.07 -15.43 -9.63
N ILE A 372 6.60 -16.16 -8.62
CA ILE A 372 5.25 -16.67 -8.46
C ILE A 372 4.76 -16.35 -7.05
N THR A 373 3.55 -15.83 -6.94
CA THR A 373 2.91 -15.58 -5.65
C THR A 373 1.95 -16.72 -5.29
N LEU A 374 2.18 -17.35 -4.15
CA LEU A 374 1.34 -18.43 -3.64
C LEU A 374 0.11 -17.90 -2.88
N PRO A 375 -0.99 -18.68 -2.80
CA PRO A 375 -2.16 -18.30 -2.00
C PRO A 375 -1.78 -18.05 -0.54
N LEU A 376 -2.19 -16.89 -0.02
CA LEU A 376 -1.99 -16.52 1.38
C LEU A 376 -3.20 -15.72 1.85
N HIS A 377 -4.13 -16.37 2.56
CA HIS A 377 -5.30 -15.73 3.16
C HIS A 377 -5.80 -16.53 4.37
N THR A 378 -6.50 -15.86 5.26
CA THR A 378 -6.92 -16.41 6.57
C THR A 378 -7.97 -17.51 6.49
N ASN A 379 -8.70 -17.60 5.36
CA ASN A 379 -9.67 -18.68 5.11
C ASN A 379 -9.03 -20.02 4.74
N LEU A 380 -7.69 -20.09 4.51
CA LEU A 380 -7.02 -21.36 4.25
C LEU A 380 -7.02 -22.23 5.50
N THR A 381 -7.56 -23.45 5.38
CA THR A 381 -7.41 -24.49 6.42
C THR A 381 -6.01 -25.07 6.40
N ASP A 382 -5.61 -25.75 7.44
CA ASP A 382 -4.31 -26.41 7.52
C ASP A 382 -4.11 -27.50 6.47
N GLU A 383 -5.21 -28.17 6.10
CA GLU A 383 -5.23 -29.16 5.00
C GLU A 383 -5.00 -28.47 3.65
N GLU A 384 -5.65 -27.33 3.42
CA GLU A 384 -5.46 -26.54 2.20
C GLU A 384 -4.05 -25.98 2.08
N VAL A 385 -3.46 -25.47 3.19
CA VAL A 385 -2.04 -25.06 3.22
C VAL A 385 -1.13 -26.21 2.86
N SER A 386 -1.35 -27.39 3.43
CA SER A 386 -0.58 -28.61 3.13
C SER A 386 -0.74 -29.00 1.65
N TYR A 387 -1.93 -28.85 1.08
CA TYR A 387 -2.20 -29.13 -0.31
C TYR A 387 -1.45 -28.17 -1.25
N VAL A 388 -1.43 -26.86 -0.94
CA VAL A 388 -0.64 -25.87 -1.70
C VAL A 388 0.84 -26.23 -1.69
N ILE A 389 1.39 -26.56 -0.51
CA ILE A 389 2.79 -26.97 -0.34
C ILE A 389 3.12 -28.20 -1.21
N HIS A 390 2.30 -29.24 -1.10
CA HIS A 390 2.50 -30.47 -1.87
C HIS A 390 2.44 -30.21 -3.38
N THR A 391 1.41 -29.49 -3.82
CA THR A 391 1.19 -29.16 -5.23
C THR A 391 2.33 -28.33 -5.81
N PHE A 392 2.79 -27.32 -5.07
CA PHE A 392 3.92 -26.49 -5.50
C PHE A 392 5.19 -27.32 -5.67
N LYS A 393 5.55 -28.16 -4.68
CA LYS A 393 6.74 -29.02 -4.77
C LYS A 393 6.67 -30.02 -5.91
N GLU A 394 5.51 -30.64 -6.13
CA GLU A 394 5.30 -31.59 -7.22
C GLU A 394 5.46 -30.90 -8.59
N CYS A 395 4.83 -29.74 -8.77
CA CYS A 395 4.89 -29.00 -10.03
C CYS A 395 6.30 -28.41 -10.27
N LEU A 396 6.99 -27.96 -9.23
CA LEU A 396 8.36 -27.45 -9.30
C LEU A 396 9.34 -28.56 -9.69
N GLY A 397 9.20 -29.76 -9.11
CA GLY A 397 10.06 -30.91 -9.44
C GLY A 397 9.85 -31.50 -10.85
N ALA A 398 8.85 -31.01 -11.58
CA ALA A 398 8.52 -31.44 -12.93
C ALA A 398 8.87 -30.37 -14.00
N LEU A 399 9.47 -29.22 -13.61
CA LEU A 399 10.06 -28.23 -14.52
C LEU A 399 11.41 -28.72 -15.06
#